data_48c19e342d895817cfa8d789cd63ab1d
#
_entry.id   48c19e342d895817cfa8d789cd63ab1d
#
_cell.length_a   1.000
_cell.length_b   1.000
_cell.length_c   1.000
_cell.angle_alpha   90.00
_cell.angle_beta   90.00
_cell.angle_gamma   90.00
#
_symmetry.space_group_name_H-M   'P 1'
#
loop_
_entity.id
_entity.type
_entity.pdbx_description
1 polymer ?
#
loop_
_entity_poly.entity_id
_entity_poly.type
_entity_poly.pdbx_seq_one_letter_code
_entity_poly.pdbx_strand_id
1 'polypeptide(L)'
;MFGRLTSSTDVDNIKGFGFYSSGGVQNSSLPTPYGILMCFQTKAWYNLIQIFFPTDTATSVFFRIATETGGFGTWKKIAFTD
;
A
#
# COMPACT_ATOMS: atom_id res chain seq x y z
N MET A 1 8.12 6.72 9.57
CA MET A 1 8.42 5.37 10.06
C MET A 1 8.80 4.44 8.93
N PHE A 2 9.72 3.56 9.18
CA PHE A 2 10.15 2.56 8.19
C PHE A 2 9.92 1.18 8.76
N GLY A 3 9.48 0.26 7.92
CA GLY A 3 9.21 -1.09 8.38
C GLY A 3 9.34 -2.11 7.29
N ARG A 4 9.18 -3.37 7.67
CA ARG A 4 9.15 -4.49 6.75
C ARG A 4 7.81 -5.19 6.87
N LEU A 5 7.19 -5.45 5.73
CA LEU A 5 5.95 -6.20 5.71
C LEU A 5 6.25 -7.69 5.78
N THR A 6 5.41 -8.41 6.49
CA THR A 6 5.48 -9.86 6.57
C THR A 6 4.16 -10.45 6.11
N SER A 7 4.11 -11.78 5.99
CA SER A 7 2.89 -12.45 5.57
C SER A 7 1.75 -12.28 6.57
N SER A 8 2.07 -11.96 7.82
CA SER A 8 1.07 -11.76 8.87
C SER A 8 0.78 -10.29 9.16
N THR A 9 1.43 -9.36 8.46
CA THR A 9 1.16 -7.93 8.65
C THR A 9 -0.25 -7.60 8.19
N ASP A 10 -1.01 -6.94 9.04
CA ASP A 10 -2.35 -6.47 8.67
C ASP A 10 -2.21 -5.13 7.95
N VAL A 11 -2.08 -5.19 6.63
CA VAL A 11 -1.85 -4.01 5.79
C VAL A 11 -3.02 -3.05 5.86
N ASP A 12 -4.23 -3.56 6.08
CA ASP A 12 -5.42 -2.72 6.17
C ASP A 12 -5.43 -1.87 7.43
N ASN A 13 -4.62 -2.21 8.42
CA ASN A 13 -4.53 -1.45 9.66
C ASN A 13 -3.27 -0.62 9.76
N ILE A 14 -2.47 -0.54 8.71
CA ILE A 14 -1.34 0.38 8.68
C ILE A 14 -1.89 1.79 8.43
N LYS A 15 -1.78 2.62 9.44
CA LYS A 15 -2.30 3.99 9.40
C LYS A 15 -1.18 4.93 9.81
N GLY A 16 -1.34 6.20 9.42
CA GLY A 16 -0.31 7.18 9.68
C GLY A 16 0.64 7.30 8.51
N PHE A 17 1.77 7.91 8.75
CA PHE A 17 2.76 8.19 7.72
C PHE A 17 3.91 7.20 7.83
N GLY A 18 4.22 6.52 6.73
CA GLY A 18 5.33 5.58 6.78
C GLY A 18 5.65 4.93 5.46
N PHE A 19 6.81 4.27 5.45
CA PHE A 19 7.30 3.49 4.31
C PHE A 19 7.56 2.07 4.79
N TYR A 20 7.17 1.09 3.98
CA TYR A 20 7.29 -0.31 4.35
C TYR A 20 7.77 -1.09 3.13
N SER A 21 8.70 -2.00 3.34
CA SER A 21 9.22 -2.83 2.26
C SER A 21 8.60 -4.22 2.30
N SER A 22 8.35 -4.77 1.12
CA SER A 22 7.92 -6.17 0.97
C SER A 22 8.92 -6.87 0.07
N GLY A 23 9.57 -7.88 0.60
CA GLY A 23 10.62 -8.61 -0.10
C GLY A 23 10.21 -10.05 -0.39
N GLY A 24 9.16 -10.23 -1.16
CA GLY A 24 8.71 -11.55 -1.57
C GLY A 24 7.75 -12.23 -0.61
N VAL A 25 7.12 -11.48 0.29
CA VAL A 25 6.19 -12.08 1.23
C VAL A 25 4.83 -12.31 0.58
N GLN A 26 4.18 -13.38 0.95
CA GLN A 26 2.83 -13.68 0.52
C GLN A 26 1.86 -13.04 1.47
N ASN A 27 1.31 -11.91 1.06
CA ASN A 27 0.31 -11.19 1.83
C ASN A 27 -0.84 -10.83 0.91
N SER A 28 -2.03 -11.34 1.24
CA SER A 28 -3.19 -11.20 0.36
C SER A 28 -3.67 -9.78 0.21
N SER A 29 -3.27 -8.87 1.08
CA SER A 29 -3.63 -7.46 1.00
C SER A 29 -2.70 -6.64 0.12
N LEU A 30 -1.62 -7.25 -0.40
CA LEU A 30 -0.68 -6.56 -1.27
C LEU A 30 -0.93 -6.92 -2.72
N PRO A 31 -0.74 -5.97 -3.66
CA PRO A 31 -0.93 -6.26 -5.09
C PRO A 31 0.09 -7.25 -5.63
N THR A 32 1.33 -7.18 -5.16
CA THR A 32 2.40 -8.12 -5.54
C THR A 32 3.26 -8.42 -4.32
N PRO A 33 4.08 -9.49 -4.36
CA PRO A 33 4.93 -9.83 -3.22
C PRO A 33 6.14 -8.91 -3.03
N TYR A 34 6.53 -8.17 -4.07
CA TYR A 34 7.73 -7.33 -4.01
C TYR A 34 7.36 -5.88 -4.24
N GLY A 35 7.76 -5.02 -3.33
CA GLY A 35 7.51 -3.61 -3.53
C GLY A 35 7.72 -2.78 -2.29
N ILE A 36 7.38 -1.52 -2.43
CA ILE A 36 7.43 -0.54 -1.34
C ILE A 36 6.04 0.03 -1.15
N LEU A 37 5.56 -0.06 0.07
CA LEU A 37 4.28 0.51 0.46
C LEU A 37 4.52 1.87 1.11
N MET A 38 3.84 2.89 0.63
CA MET A 38 3.82 4.20 1.24
C MET A 38 2.44 4.47 1.80
N CYS A 39 2.39 4.91 3.05
CA CYS A 39 1.14 5.24 3.71
C CYS A 39 1.14 6.71 4.08
N PHE A 40 0.04 7.40 3.79
CA PHE A 40 -0.16 8.79 4.12
C PHE A 40 -1.46 8.94 4.89
N GLN A 41 -1.43 9.77 5.91
CA GLN A 41 -2.62 10.13 6.64
C GLN A 41 -2.54 11.61 6.97
N THR A 42 -3.56 12.36 6.59
CA THR A 42 -3.61 13.76 6.95
C THR A 42 -4.19 13.92 8.34
N LYS A 43 -4.00 15.10 8.91
CA LYS A 43 -4.53 15.41 10.22
C LYS A 43 -6.05 15.46 10.23
N ALA A 44 -6.65 15.81 9.12
CA ALA A 44 -8.09 15.68 8.92
C ALA A 44 -8.37 14.20 8.71
N TRP A 45 -8.70 13.56 9.75
CA TRP A 45 -8.89 12.14 9.89
C TRP A 45 -9.61 11.49 8.70
N TYR A 46 -9.35 10.21 8.49
CA TYR A 46 -9.89 9.40 7.40
C TYR A 46 -9.35 9.71 6.00
N ASN A 47 -8.41 10.61 5.90
CA ASN A 47 -7.72 10.79 4.63
C ASN A 47 -6.49 9.89 4.63
N LEU A 48 -6.73 8.62 4.39
CA LEU A 48 -5.70 7.60 4.37
C LEU A 48 -5.49 7.15 2.93
N ILE A 49 -4.25 7.16 2.51
CA ILE A 49 -3.87 6.71 1.16
C ILE A 49 -2.72 5.73 1.31
N GLN A 50 -2.82 4.61 0.63
CA GLN A 50 -1.71 3.69 0.46
C GLN A 50 -1.33 3.63 -1.01
N ILE A 51 -0.03 3.74 -1.27
CA ILE A 51 0.52 3.63 -2.62
C ILE A 51 1.55 2.50 -2.59
N PHE A 52 1.44 1.58 -3.52
CA PHE A 52 2.36 0.46 -3.61
C PHE A 52 3.13 0.53 -4.91
N PHE A 53 4.45 0.55 -4.80
CA PHE A 53 5.37 0.59 -5.93
C PHE A 53 5.97 -0.80 -6.09
N PRO A 54 5.50 -1.62 -7.06
CA PRO A 54 6.11 -2.92 -7.30
C PRO A 54 7.55 -2.77 -7.74
N THR A 55 8.43 -3.58 -7.17
CA THR A 55 9.85 -3.55 -7.54
C THR A 55 10.23 -4.72 -8.45
N ASP A 56 9.33 -5.68 -8.64
CA ASP A 56 9.54 -6.79 -9.56
C ASP A 56 9.06 -6.46 -10.97
N THR A 57 8.28 -5.42 -11.13
CA THR A 57 7.89 -4.90 -12.43
C THR A 57 7.95 -3.39 -12.39
N ALA A 58 8.14 -2.76 -13.53
CA ALA A 58 8.20 -1.30 -13.61
C ALA A 58 7.07 -0.74 -14.46
N THR A 59 5.96 -1.46 -14.56
CA THR A 59 4.90 -1.12 -15.49
C THR A 59 3.70 -0.47 -14.84
N SER A 60 3.61 -0.46 -13.51
CA SER A 60 2.43 0.08 -12.86
C SER A 60 2.72 0.48 -11.42
N VAL A 61 1.83 1.30 -10.91
CA VAL A 61 1.77 1.67 -9.50
C VAL A 61 0.35 1.39 -9.03
N PHE A 62 0.21 0.93 -7.81
CA PHE A 62 -1.10 0.66 -7.23
C PHE A 62 -1.39 1.66 -6.13
N PHE A 63 -2.64 2.02 -5.98
CA PHE A 63 -3.04 2.87 -4.87
C PHE A 63 -4.43 2.47 -4.39
N ARG A 64 -4.72 2.83 -3.16
CA ARG A 64 -6.07 2.72 -2.61
C ARG A 64 -6.28 3.77 -1.55
N ILE A 65 -7.53 4.11 -1.32
CA ILE A 65 -7.92 5.18 -0.42
C ILE A 65 -8.90 4.59 0.59
N ALA A 66 -8.68 4.91 1.86
CA ALA A 66 -9.63 4.56 2.90
C ALA A 66 -10.66 5.65 3.03
N THR A 67 -11.91 5.25 3.13
CA THR A 67 -13.01 6.16 3.39
C THR A 67 -13.32 6.18 4.88
N GLU A 68 -14.11 7.16 5.26
CA GLU A 68 -14.48 7.37 6.66
C GLU A 68 -15.17 6.16 7.27
N THR A 69 -15.98 5.47 6.51
CA THR A 69 -16.81 4.40 7.04
C THR A 69 -16.48 3.04 6.48
N GLY A 70 -15.78 2.96 5.38
CA GLY A 70 -15.61 1.70 4.65
C GLY A 70 -14.23 1.09 4.67
N GLY A 71 -13.27 1.72 5.31
CA GLY A 71 -11.90 1.24 5.23
C GLY A 71 -11.33 1.36 3.82
N PHE A 72 -10.30 0.57 3.52
CA PHE A 72 -9.69 0.61 2.20
C PHE A 72 -10.54 -0.13 1.18
N GLY A 73 -10.67 0.46 0.01
CA GLY A 73 -11.26 -0.23 -1.13
C GLY A 73 -10.26 -1.16 -1.79
N THR A 74 -10.60 -1.61 -3.00
CA THR A 74 -9.69 -2.43 -3.78
C THR A 74 -8.53 -1.58 -4.31
N TRP A 75 -7.40 -2.25 -4.54
CA TRP A 75 -6.27 -1.59 -5.18
C TRP A 75 -6.63 -1.16 -6.60
N LYS A 76 -6.29 0.06 -6.94
CA LYS A 76 -6.42 0.58 -8.29
C LYS A 76 -5.04 0.64 -8.92
N LYS A 77 -4.98 0.38 -10.20
CA LYS A 77 -3.73 0.26 -10.92
C LYS A 77 -3.57 1.45 -11.86
N ILE A 78 -2.42 2.10 -11.78
CA ILE A 78 -2.00 3.09 -12.77
C ILE A 78 -0.92 2.43 -13.62
N ALA A 79 -1.25 2.15 -14.87
CA ALA A 79 -0.32 1.51 -15.79
C ALA A 79 0.49 2.58 -16.51
N PHE A 80 1.75 2.29 -16.74
CA PHE A 80 2.62 3.19 -17.48
C PHE A 80 2.76 2.66 -18.91
N THR A 81 2.74 3.58 -19.86
CA THR A 81 3.03 3.27 -21.25
C THR A 81 4.26 4.06 -21.66
N ASP A 82 5.25 3.37 -22.09
CA ASP A 82 6.48 4.01 -22.56
C ASP A 82 6.40 4.33 -24.06
#